data_0ac5b494c0660cadfa77da2c614106c6
#
_entry.id   0ac5b494c0660cadfa77da2c614106c6
#
_cell.length_a   1.000
_cell.length_b   1.000
_cell.length_c   1.000
_cell.angle_alpha   90.00
_cell.angle_beta   90.00
_cell.angle_gamma   90.00
#
_symmetry.space_group_name_H-M   'P 1'
#
loop_
_entity.id
_entity.type
_entity.pdbx_description
1 polymer ?
#
loop_
_entity_poly.entity_id
_entity_poly.type
_entity_poly.pdbx_seq_one_letter_code
_entity_poly.pdbx_strand_id
1 'polypeptide(L)'
;MSATTTPLPKAVIFDAYGTLFDVHSVVAAAEQMFPGHGDALSQLWRQKQIEYTQLRTLADPAGARYQPFWNITLDALRYAARKLGLDLDMPGEKRLMDEYACLSAYPDTVPVLRRLREMRPGGERIGLAILSNGNPQMLDIAVKSAGMTGLFDRVLSVDAVRAYKPAPAAYALGPLAFGATARDIVFVSSNGWDAAGAGWFGYTTFWINRAGAPAEELGVIPHGTGGGMADLLDFIENLAPPDKSPGRSRHSPGG
;
A
#
# COMPACT_ATOMS: atom_id res chain seq x y z
N MET A 1 35.33 -9.59 -6.79
CA MET A 1 34.11 -8.77 -6.62
C MET A 1 33.39 -9.30 -5.39
N SER A 2 33.42 -8.55 -4.27
CA SER A 2 32.70 -8.95 -3.05
C SER A 2 31.22 -8.85 -3.34
N ALA A 3 30.51 -9.98 -3.23
CA ALA A 3 29.05 -9.96 -3.20
C ALA A 3 28.61 -9.16 -1.98
N THR A 4 28.15 -7.94 -2.19
CA THR A 4 27.45 -7.16 -1.17
C THR A 4 26.15 -7.88 -0.86
N THR A 5 26.16 -8.70 0.18
CA THR A 5 24.92 -9.25 0.75
C THR A 5 24.07 -8.09 1.21
N THR A 6 22.95 -7.86 0.54
CA THR A 6 21.96 -6.87 0.97
C THR A 6 21.42 -7.34 2.32
N PRO A 7 21.53 -6.55 3.39
CA PRO A 7 20.99 -6.98 4.68
C PRO A 7 19.48 -7.12 4.57
N LEU A 8 18.93 -8.06 5.34
CA LEU A 8 17.49 -8.27 5.46
C LEU A 8 16.77 -6.99 5.86
N PRO A 9 15.58 -6.75 5.31
CA PRO A 9 14.83 -5.56 5.66
C PRO A 9 14.41 -5.60 7.13
N LYS A 10 14.58 -4.47 7.82
CA LYS A 10 14.08 -4.29 9.19
C LYS A 10 12.57 -4.25 9.25
N ALA A 11 11.95 -3.76 8.18
CA ALA A 11 10.50 -3.70 8.06
C ALA A 11 10.04 -3.81 6.61
N VAL A 12 8.78 -4.23 6.44
CA VAL A 12 8.02 -4.12 5.20
C VAL A 12 6.84 -3.19 5.46
N ILE A 13 6.75 -2.12 4.69
CA ILE A 13 5.70 -1.12 4.79
C ILE A 13 4.83 -1.18 3.53
N PHE A 14 3.54 -1.28 3.72
CA PHE A 14 2.56 -1.40 2.65
C PHE A 14 1.78 -0.11 2.48
N ASP A 15 1.61 0.32 1.24
CA ASP A 15 0.45 1.15 0.92
C ASP A 15 -0.84 0.37 1.19
N ALA A 16 -1.95 1.10 1.39
CA ALA A 16 -3.22 0.49 1.75
C ALA A 16 -4.17 0.32 0.54
N TYR A 17 -4.64 1.45 0.01
CA TYR A 17 -5.73 1.50 -0.98
C TYR A 17 -5.24 1.16 -2.40
N GLY A 18 -5.70 0.03 -2.94
CA GLY A 18 -5.26 -0.56 -4.19
C GLY A 18 -4.12 -1.57 -4.02
N THR A 19 -3.50 -1.64 -2.83
CA THR A 19 -2.39 -2.55 -2.51
C THR A 19 -2.83 -3.70 -1.60
N LEU A 20 -3.33 -3.39 -0.42
CA LEU A 20 -3.92 -4.36 0.53
C LEU A 20 -5.43 -4.49 0.32
N PHE A 21 -6.10 -3.37 0.06
CA PHE A 21 -7.56 -3.27 -0.11
C PHE A 21 -7.89 -3.01 -1.58
N ASP A 22 -8.84 -3.78 -2.11
CA ASP A 22 -9.33 -3.65 -3.47
C ASP A 22 -10.27 -2.45 -3.60
N VAL A 23 -9.77 -1.35 -4.14
CA VAL A 23 -10.54 -0.12 -4.36
C VAL A 23 -11.62 -0.27 -5.43
N HIS A 24 -11.58 -1.33 -6.22
CA HIS A 24 -12.60 -1.62 -7.23
C HIS A 24 -13.75 -2.46 -6.67
N SER A 25 -13.69 -2.93 -5.44
CA SER A 25 -14.80 -3.66 -4.80
C SER A 25 -16.08 -2.81 -4.69
N VAL A 26 -15.97 -1.47 -4.73
CA VAL A 26 -17.13 -0.56 -4.80
C VAL A 26 -17.86 -0.58 -6.14
N VAL A 27 -17.25 -1.12 -7.21
CA VAL A 27 -17.85 -1.17 -8.55
C VAL A 27 -19.21 -1.86 -8.53
N ALA A 28 -19.32 -2.97 -7.79
CA ALA A 28 -20.56 -3.71 -7.70
C ALA A 28 -21.71 -2.90 -7.09
N ALA A 29 -21.43 -2.11 -6.05
CA ALA A 29 -22.42 -1.22 -5.43
C ALA A 29 -22.77 -0.05 -6.36
N ALA A 30 -21.78 0.53 -7.04
CA ALA A 30 -21.99 1.59 -8.02
C ALA A 30 -22.83 1.11 -9.22
N GLU A 31 -22.57 -0.12 -9.73
CA GLU A 31 -23.33 -0.72 -10.83
C GLU A 31 -24.79 -1.00 -10.48
N GLN A 32 -25.06 -1.42 -9.22
CA GLN A 32 -26.44 -1.59 -8.74
C GLN A 32 -27.20 -0.26 -8.68
N MET A 33 -26.53 0.83 -8.37
CA MET A 33 -27.15 2.15 -8.27
C MET A 33 -27.26 2.84 -9.62
N PHE A 34 -26.26 2.66 -10.48
CA PHE A 34 -26.13 3.31 -11.79
C PHE A 34 -25.78 2.27 -12.87
N PRO A 35 -26.74 1.47 -13.32
CA PRO A 35 -26.49 0.40 -14.29
C PRO A 35 -25.73 0.87 -15.55
N GLY A 36 -24.65 0.19 -15.89
CA GLY A 36 -23.76 0.53 -17.00
C GLY A 36 -22.73 1.64 -16.68
N HIS A 37 -22.68 2.17 -15.46
CA HIS A 37 -21.76 3.24 -15.07
C HIS A 37 -20.81 2.88 -13.92
N GLY A 38 -20.92 1.68 -13.34
CA GLY A 38 -20.14 1.29 -12.15
C GLY A 38 -18.64 1.45 -12.33
N ASP A 39 -18.09 0.90 -13.43
CA ASP A 39 -16.66 1.02 -13.74
C ASP A 39 -16.23 2.47 -14.00
N ALA A 40 -16.99 3.20 -14.83
CA ALA A 40 -16.65 4.59 -15.16
C ALA A 40 -16.65 5.48 -13.91
N LEU A 41 -17.64 5.29 -13.03
CA LEU A 41 -17.72 6.01 -11.77
C LEU A 41 -16.53 5.68 -10.87
N SER A 42 -16.21 4.39 -10.67
CA SER A 42 -15.11 3.94 -9.83
C SER A 42 -13.76 4.47 -10.31
N GLN A 43 -13.49 4.38 -11.61
CA GLN A 43 -12.24 4.86 -12.20
C GLN A 43 -12.08 6.38 -12.05
N LEU A 44 -13.11 7.15 -12.40
CA LEU A 44 -13.06 8.61 -12.30
C LEU A 44 -12.99 9.06 -10.83
N TRP A 45 -13.71 8.38 -9.93
CA TRP A 45 -13.66 8.61 -8.49
C TRP A 45 -12.23 8.44 -7.97
N ARG A 46 -11.59 7.31 -8.27
CA ARG A 46 -10.21 7.03 -7.88
C ARG A 46 -9.22 8.03 -8.45
N GLN A 47 -9.35 8.37 -9.73
CA GLN A 47 -8.51 9.37 -10.39
C GLN A 47 -8.58 10.72 -9.67
N LYS A 48 -9.79 11.21 -9.39
CA LYS A 48 -9.98 12.51 -8.72
C LYS A 48 -9.54 12.50 -7.27
N GLN A 49 -9.70 11.39 -6.58
CA GLN A 49 -9.19 11.21 -5.23
C GLN A 49 -7.67 11.39 -5.17
N ILE A 50 -6.93 10.74 -6.06
CA ILE A 50 -5.46 10.87 -6.16
C ILE A 50 -5.08 12.31 -6.57
N GLU A 51 -5.71 12.84 -7.61
CA GLU A 51 -5.46 14.20 -8.09
C GLU A 51 -5.66 15.25 -6.99
N TYR A 52 -6.76 15.17 -6.24
CA TYR A 52 -7.05 16.15 -5.18
C TYR A 52 -6.08 16.07 -4.01
N THR A 53 -5.60 14.88 -3.65
CA THR A 53 -4.57 14.74 -2.61
C THR A 53 -3.27 15.41 -3.03
N GLN A 54 -2.83 15.18 -4.27
CA GLN A 54 -1.60 15.75 -4.81
C GLN A 54 -1.68 17.26 -4.98
N LEU A 55 -2.76 17.76 -5.54
CA LEU A 55 -2.96 19.20 -5.74
C LEU A 55 -2.98 19.98 -4.41
N ARG A 56 -3.63 19.45 -3.36
CA ARG A 56 -3.66 20.09 -2.05
C ARG A 56 -2.28 20.17 -1.41
N THR A 57 -1.49 19.10 -1.55
CA THR A 57 -0.11 19.07 -1.02
C THR A 57 0.81 19.98 -1.82
N LEU A 58 0.69 19.97 -3.16
CA LEU A 58 1.51 20.80 -4.04
C LEU A 58 1.20 22.31 -3.85
N ALA A 59 -0.08 22.65 -3.73
CA ALA A 59 -0.53 24.05 -3.58
C ALA A 59 -0.12 24.66 -2.23
N ASP A 60 0.10 23.82 -1.21
CA ASP A 60 0.49 24.28 0.12
C ASP A 60 1.27 23.20 0.89
N PRO A 61 2.59 23.15 0.71
CA PRO A 61 3.45 22.18 1.42
C PRO A 61 3.42 22.32 2.94
N ALA A 62 2.97 23.48 3.48
CA ALA A 62 2.82 23.70 4.93
C ALA A 62 1.54 23.06 5.50
N GLY A 63 0.66 22.52 4.63
CA GLY A 63 -0.49 21.73 5.05
C GLY A 63 -1.72 22.55 5.47
N ALA A 64 -1.80 23.86 5.21
CA ALA A 64 -3.00 24.64 5.51
C ALA A 64 -4.21 24.25 4.63
N ARG A 65 -3.93 23.69 3.43
CA ARG A 65 -4.97 23.16 2.51
C ARG A 65 -5.24 21.69 2.68
N TYR A 66 -4.58 21.03 3.65
CA TYR A 66 -4.85 19.64 3.95
C TYR A 66 -6.30 19.44 4.42
N GLN A 67 -6.90 18.36 3.97
CA GLN A 67 -8.17 17.84 4.50
C GLN A 67 -8.03 16.33 4.68
N PRO A 68 -8.72 15.71 5.65
CA PRO A 68 -8.70 14.27 5.83
C PRO A 68 -9.11 13.52 4.54
N PHE A 69 -8.50 12.39 4.31
CA PHE A 69 -8.72 11.60 3.09
C PHE A 69 -10.18 11.21 2.87
N TRP A 70 -10.95 11.03 3.95
CA TRP A 70 -12.39 10.81 3.88
C TRP A 70 -13.13 11.92 3.12
N ASN A 71 -12.82 13.18 3.46
CA ASN A 71 -13.46 14.34 2.80
C ASN A 71 -13.07 14.41 1.32
N ILE A 72 -11.81 14.15 1.00
CA ILE A 72 -11.33 14.10 -0.37
C ILE A 72 -11.99 12.98 -1.15
N THR A 73 -12.17 11.81 -0.54
CA THR A 73 -12.87 10.68 -1.13
C THR A 73 -14.31 11.06 -1.49
N LEU A 74 -15.02 11.71 -0.57
CA LEU A 74 -16.38 12.21 -0.80
C LEU A 74 -16.45 13.28 -1.89
N ASP A 75 -15.55 14.27 -1.84
CA ASP A 75 -15.50 15.34 -2.86
C ASP A 75 -15.21 14.77 -4.26
N ALA A 76 -14.33 13.76 -4.35
CA ALA A 76 -14.04 13.07 -5.60
C ALA A 76 -15.22 12.26 -6.12
N LEU A 77 -15.98 11.58 -5.25
CA LEU A 77 -17.23 10.89 -5.60
C LEU A 77 -18.25 11.85 -6.19
N ARG A 78 -18.50 12.96 -5.50
CA ARG A 78 -19.43 14.01 -5.96
C ARG A 78 -19.03 14.59 -7.31
N TYR A 79 -17.74 14.83 -7.51
CA TYR A 79 -17.25 15.29 -8.80
C TYR A 79 -17.48 14.24 -9.89
N ALA A 80 -17.14 12.97 -9.63
CA ALA A 80 -17.27 11.90 -10.60
C ALA A 80 -18.73 11.67 -11.02
N ALA A 81 -19.65 11.63 -10.05
CA ALA A 81 -21.09 11.50 -10.31
C ALA A 81 -21.61 12.66 -11.20
N ARG A 82 -21.32 13.91 -10.84
CA ARG A 82 -21.72 15.09 -11.66
C ARG A 82 -21.12 15.06 -13.05
N LYS A 83 -19.85 14.68 -13.19
CA LYS A 83 -19.17 14.62 -14.49
C LYS A 83 -19.77 13.57 -15.41
N LEU A 84 -20.28 12.47 -14.84
CA LEU A 84 -20.95 11.40 -15.59
C LEU A 84 -22.47 11.62 -15.74
N GLY A 85 -23.02 12.73 -15.22
CA GLY A 85 -24.46 13.02 -15.28
C GLY A 85 -25.32 12.08 -14.42
N LEU A 86 -24.73 11.49 -13.35
CA LEU A 86 -25.42 10.59 -12.43
C LEU A 86 -26.11 11.37 -11.31
N ASP A 87 -27.37 11.03 -11.04
CA ASP A 87 -28.14 11.64 -9.94
C ASP A 87 -27.81 10.92 -8.62
N LEU A 88 -26.74 11.40 -7.98
CA LEU A 88 -26.26 10.88 -6.71
C LEU A 88 -26.90 11.66 -5.55
N ASP A 89 -27.88 11.04 -4.92
CA ASP A 89 -28.54 11.59 -3.73
C ASP A 89 -27.75 11.31 -2.43
N MET A 90 -28.18 11.89 -1.30
CA MET A 90 -27.50 11.72 -0.01
C MET A 90 -27.47 10.24 0.48
N PRO A 91 -28.53 9.45 0.37
CA PRO A 91 -28.51 8.02 0.68
C PRO A 91 -27.49 7.24 -0.17
N GLY A 92 -27.44 7.51 -1.46
CA GLY A 92 -26.50 6.90 -2.39
C GLY A 92 -25.04 7.27 -2.09
N GLU A 93 -24.82 8.55 -1.82
CA GLU A 93 -23.52 9.05 -1.37
C GLU A 93 -23.04 8.31 -0.12
N LYS A 94 -23.91 8.22 0.90
CA LYS A 94 -23.61 7.50 2.13
C LYS A 94 -23.31 6.02 1.86
N ARG A 95 -24.12 5.35 1.03
CA ARG A 95 -23.92 3.94 0.69
C ARG A 95 -22.56 3.69 0.06
N LEU A 96 -22.15 4.47 -0.96
CA LEU A 96 -20.88 4.29 -1.63
C LEU A 96 -19.69 4.62 -0.72
N MET A 97 -19.83 5.60 0.18
CA MET A 97 -18.80 5.91 1.18
C MET A 97 -18.68 4.80 2.24
N ASP A 98 -19.79 4.19 2.68
CA ASP A 98 -19.77 3.06 3.60
C ASP A 98 -19.07 1.84 2.97
N GLU A 99 -19.37 1.54 1.70
CA GLU A 99 -18.66 0.51 0.94
C GLU A 99 -17.17 0.80 0.84
N TYR A 100 -16.79 2.05 0.59
CA TYR A 100 -15.39 2.47 0.54
C TYR A 100 -14.70 2.35 1.91
N ALA A 101 -15.40 2.50 3.01
CA ALA A 101 -14.85 2.32 4.35
C ALA A 101 -14.52 0.84 4.64
N CYS A 102 -15.26 -0.10 4.03
CA CYS A 102 -15.20 -1.53 4.29
C CYS A 102 -14.68 -2.33 3.09
N LEU A 103 -13.73 -1.76 2.33
CA LEU A 103 -13.14 -2.44 1.17
C LEU A 103 -12.64 -3.84 1.50
N SER A 104 -12.87 -4.77 0.60
CA SER A 104 -12.32 -6.12 0.68
C SER A 104 -10.80 -6.12 0.53
N ALA A 105 -10.12 -6.99 1.27
CA ALA A 105 -8.71 -7.28 0.97
C ALA A 105 -8.59 -8.10 -0.32
N TYR A 106 -7.48 -7.93 -1.02
CA TYR A 106 -7.14 -8.91 -2.07
C TYR A 106 -6.95 -10.29 -1.44
N PRO A 107 -7.35 -11.38 -2.12
CA PRO A 107 -7.36 -12.73 -1.54
C PRO A 107 -5.99 -13.23 -1.05
N ASP A 108 -4.91 -12.78 -1.70
CA ASP A 108 -3.53 -13.14 -1.38
C ASP A 108 -2.92 -12.35 -0.22
N THR A 109 -3.58 -11.30 0.24
CA THR A 109 -3.02 -10.36 1.22
C THR A 109 -2.84 -10.98 2.60
N VAL A 110 -3.91 -11.47 3.21
CA VAL A 110 -3.88 -11.98 4.60
C VAL A 110 -2.96 -13.20 4.76
N PRO A 111 -2.98 -14.19 3.84
CA PRO A 111 -2.05 -15.33 3.92
C PRO A 111 -0.58 -14.91 3.91
N VAL A 112 -0.20 -13.99 3.01
CA VAL A 112 1.20 -13.55 2.90
C VAL A 112 1.60 -12.67 4.08
N LEU A 113 0.74 -11.79 4.58
CA LEU A 113 1.02 -11.02 5.80
C LEU A 113 1.29 -11.93 7.00
N ARG A 114 0.52 -13.01 7.16
CA ARG A 114 0.78 -14.01 8.22
C ARG A 114 2.12 -14.70 8.03
N ARG A 115 2.46 -15.08 6.80
CA ARG A 115 3.76 -15.68 6.50
C ARG A 115 4.92 -14.74 6.82
N LEU A 116 4.84 -13.47 6.42
CA LEU A 116 5.83 -12.44 6.76
C LEU A 116 5.98 -12.25 8.27
N ARG A 117 4.89 -12.33 9.04
CA ARG A 117 4.92 -12.27 10.52
C ARG A 117 5.68 -13.42 11.16
N GLU A 118 5.71 -14.59 10.53
CA GLU A 118 6.39 -15.78 11.01
C GLU A 118 7.88 -15.80 10.65
N MET A 119 8.28 -15.06 9.63
CA MET A 119 9.67 -15.01 9.19
C MET A 119 10.60 -14.47 10.29
N ARG A 120 11.73 -15.14 10.46
CA ARG A 120 12.76 -14.77 11.44
C ARG A 120 14.14 -14.80 10.77
N PRO A 121 14.35 -13.97 9.76
CA PRO A 121 15.63 -13.93 9.10
C PRO A 121 16.71 -13.45 10.07
N GLY A 122 17.79 -14.23 10.20
CA GLY A 122 18.84 -13.92 11.17
C GLY A 122 18.39 -13.98 12.64
N GLY A 123 17.22 -14.58 12.93
CA GLY A 123 16.65 -14.70 14.29
C GLY A 123 15.76 -13.52 14.72
N GLU A 124 15.77 -12.42 13.98
CA GLU A 124 14.94 -11.25 14.27
C GLU A 124 13.64 -11.22 13.44
N ARG A 125 12.60 -10.61 13.97
CA ARG A 125 11.31 -10.46 13.31
C ARG A 125 11.32 -9.23 12.39
N ILE A 126 10.80 -9.39 11.18
CA ILE A 126 10.54 -8.26 10.27
C ILE A 126 9.35 -7.45 10.82
N GLY A 127 9.52 -6.13 10.93
CA GLY A 127 8.43 -5.23 11.28
C GLY A 127 7.44 -5.11 10.11
N LEU A 128 6.13 -5.10 10.39
CA LEU A 128 5.12 -4.87 9.37
C LEU A 128 4.34 -3.60 9.67
N ALA A 129 4.14 -2.76 8.66
CA ALA A 129 3.35 -1.54 8.82
C ALA A 129 2.51 -1.22 7.58
N ILE A 130 1.49 -0.41 7.79
CA ILE A 130 0.81 0.35 6.75
C ILE A 130 1.35 1.78 6.75
N LEU A 131 1.57 2.37 5.58
CA LEU A 131 1.76 3.81 5.38
C LEU A 131 0.81 4.27 4.29
N SER A 132 -0.20 5.05 4.66
CA SER A 132 -1.33 5.35 3.78
C SER A 132 -1.71 6.83 3.78
N ASN A 133 -2.29 7.26 2.65
CA ASN A 133 -3.01 8.52 2.52
C ASN A 133 -4.33 8.54 3.33
N GLY A 134 -4.87 7.37 3.71
CA GLY A 134 -6.07 7.24 4.54
C GLY A 134 -5.90 7.88 5.92
N ASN A 135 -6.93 8.54 6.41
CA ASN A 135 -6.94 9.04 7.78
C ASN A 135 -7.09 7.88 8.81
N PRO A 136 -6.67 8.06 10.07
CA PRO A 136 -6.58 6.96 11.04
C PRO A 136 -7.86 6.16 11.22
N GLN A 137 -9.03 6.83 11.26
CA GLN A 137 -10.31 6.17 11.43
C GLN A 137 -10.67 5.25 10.25
N MET A 138 -10.43 5.70 9.00
CA MET A 138 -10.64 4.87 7.81
C MET A 138 -9.76 3.62 7.84
N LEU A 139 -8.49 3.78 8.20
CA LEU A 139 -7.54 2.66 8.26
C LEU A 139 -7.92 1.66 9.35
N ASP A 140 -8.39 2.12 10.51
CA ASP A 140 -8.85 1.26 11.59
C ASP A 140 -10.06 0.41 11.16
N ILE A 141 -11.04 1.02 10.49
CA ILE A 141 -12.22 0.32 9.94
C ILE A 141 -11.77 -0.70 8.89
N ALA A 142 -10.96 -0.30 7.91
CA ALA A 142 -10.52 -1.16 6.82
C ALA A 142 -9.71 -2.37 7.32
N VAL A 143 -8.77 -2.15 8.26
CA VAL A 143 -7.98 -3.23 8.86
C VAL A 143 -8.84 -4.23 9.63
N LYS A 144 -9.84 -3.74 10.37
CA LYS A 144 -10.77 -4.60 11.12
C LYS A 144 -11.69 -5.38 10.21
N SER A 145 -12.33 -4.72 9.24
CA SER A 145 -13.27 -5.37 8.31
C SER A 145 -12.59 -6.42 7.44
N ALA A 146 -11.33 -6.20 7.06
CA ALA A 146 -10.55 -7.16 6.26
C ALA A 146 -9.89 -8.29 7.08
N GLY A 147 -10.13 -8.39 8.39
CA GLY A 147 -9.56 -9.44 9.24
C GLY A 147 -8.05 -9.33 9.45
N MET A 148 -7.49 -8.13 9.35
CA MET A 148 -6.05 -7.88 9.48
C MET A 148 -5.64 -7.39 10.88
N THR A 149 -6.55 -7.39 11.84
CA THR A 149 -6.27 -6.98 13.23
C THR A 149 -5.08 -7.77 13.80
N GLY A 150 -4.09 -7.06 14.35
CA GLY A 150 -2.89 -7.65 14.95
C GLY A 150 -1.81 -8.10 13.96
N LEU A 151 -1.99 -7.90 12.64
CA LEU A 151 -0.98 -8.23 11.64
C LEU A 151 0.10 -7.15 11.49
N PHE A 152 -0.19 -5.90 11.82
CA PHE A 152 0.74 -4.78 11.69
C PHE A 152 1.26 -4.31 13.05
N ASP A 153 2.53 -3.95 13.11
CA ASP A 153 3.16 -3.33 14.27
C ASP A 153 2.84 -1.84 14.34
N ARG A 154 2.63 -1.22 13.18
CA ARG A 154 2.29 0.20 13.03
C ARG A 154 1.28 0.40 11.90
N VAL A 155 0.36 1.33 12.09
CA VAL A 155 -0.52 1.86 11.04
C VAL A 155 -0.26 3.36 10.97
N LEU A 156 0.41 3.79 9.91
CA LEU A 156 0.90 5.16 9.74
C LEU A 156 -0.02 5.87 8.74
N SER A 157 -0.57 6.99 9.17
CA SER A 157 -1.38 7.88 8.35
C SER A 157 -0.60 9.16 8.05
N VAL A 158 -0.68 9.64 6.82
CA VAL A 158 -0.14 10.95 6.41
C VAL A 158 -0.86 12.12 7.11
N ASP A 159 -1.97 11.86 7.78
CA ASP A 159 -2.68 12.83 8.65
C ASP A 159 -1.74 13.45 9.69
N ALA A 160 -0.77 12.67 10.18
CA ALA A 160 0.22 13.12 11.16
C ALA A 160 1.13 14.24 10.63
N VAL A 161 1.35 14.30 9.31
CA VAL A 161 2.23 15.29 8.67
C VAL A 161 1.49 16.26 7.75
N ARG A 162 0.17 16.06 7.57
CA ARG A 162 -0.70 16.89 6.73
C ARG A 162 -0.18 17.09 5.31
N ALA A 163 0.48 16.07 4.77
CA ALA A 163 1.03 16.04 3.42
C ALA A 163 0.84 14.66 2.81
N TYR A 164 0.19 14.61 1.66
CA TYR A 164 -0.09 13.37 0.96
C TYR A 164 1.13 12.85 0.21
N LYS A 165 1.23 11.53 0.02
CA LYS A 165 2.16 10.95 -0.94
C LYS A 165 1.92 11.59 -2.34
N PRO A 166 2.96 11.89 -3.11
CA PRO A 166 4.36 11.48 -2.93
C PRO A 166 5.25 12.49 -2.18
N ALA A 167 4.71 13.33 -1.30
CA ALA A 167 5.54 14.26 -0.51
C ALA A 167 6.54 13.50 0.38
N PRO A 168 7.82 13.91 0.44
CA PRO A 168 8.84 13.26 1.26
C PRO A 168 8.47 13.14 2.74
N ALA A 169 7.74 14.13 3.29
CA ALA A 169 7.26 14.11 4.68
C ALA A 169 6.38 12.89 4.98
N ALA A 170 5.56 12.44 4.01
CA ALA A 170 4.74 11.24 4.16
C ALA A 170 5.61 9.98 4.29
N TYR A 171 6.61 9.83 3.44
CA TYR A 171 7.49 8.66 3.46
C TYR A 171 8.42 8.65 4.68
N ALA A 172 8.79 9.82 5.23
CA ALA A 172 9.64 9.91 6.42
C ALA A 172 9.02 9.25 7.67
N LEU A 173 7.71 9.04 7.69
CA LEU A 173 7.02 8.35 8.80
C LEU A 173 7.51 6.91 9.00
N GLY A 174 7.89 6.21 7.92
CA GLY A 174 8.35 4.83 8.01
C GLY A 174 9.69 4.68 8.74
N PRO A 175 10.78 5.29 8.28
CA PRO A 175 12.07 5.30 8.98
C PRO A 175 11.95 5.75 10.44
N LEU A 176 11.16 6.77 10.70
CA LEU A 176 10.92 7.27 12.07
C LEU A 176 10.25 6.20 12.95
N ALA A 177 9.25 5.48 12.42
CA ALA A 177 8.49 4.48 13.17
C ALA A 177 9.31 3.25 13.57
N PHE A 178 10.35 2.91 12.77
CA PHE A 178 11.19 1.72 12.98
C PHE A 178 12.62 2.03 13.43
N GLY A 179 13.00 3.29 13.59
CA GLY A 179 14.39 3.65 13.91
C GLY A 179 15.39 3.11 12.88
N ALA A 180 15.03 3.18 11.61
CA ALA A 180 15.75 2.58 10.50
C ALA A 180 16.06 3.61 9.41
N THR A 181 16.94 3.30 8.46
CA THR A 181 17.07 4.09 7.24
C THR A 181 16.02 3.63 6.21
N ALA A 182 15.70 4.48 5.24
CA ALA A 182 14.75 4.09 4.19
C ALA A 182 15.21 2.83 3.43
N ARG A 183 16.50 2.66 3.20
CA ARG A 183 17.08 1.50 2.51
C ARG A 183 16.91 0.18 3.26
N ASP A 184 16.79 0.24 4.59
CA ASP A 184 16.55 -0.93 5.44
C ASP A 184 15.09 -1.37 5.43
N ILE A 185 14.22 -0.71 4.69
CA ILE A 185 12.79 -0.94 4.65
C ILE A 185 12.35 -1.24 3.21
N VAL A 186 11.57 -2.30 3.03
CA VAL A 186 10.89 -2.57 1.77
C VAL A 186 9.55 -1.84 1.78
N PHE A 187 9.36 -0.95 0.82
CA PHE A 187 8.08 -0.27 0.60
C PHE A 187 7.32 -0.94 -0.54
N VAL A 188 6.08 -1.29 -0.29
CA VAL A 188 5.24 -2.08 -1.21
C VAL A 188 4.02 -1.27 -1.61
N SER A 189 3.83 -1.10 -2.91
CA SER A 189 2.62 -0.46 -3.45
C SER A 189 2.20 -1.08 -4.77
N SER A 190 0.90 -1.12 -5.04
CA SER A 190 0.35 -1.42 -6.36
C SER A 190 0.17 -0.18 -7.22
N ASN A 191 0.27 1.01 -6.63
CA ASN A 191 0.25 2.26 -7.37
C ASN A 191 1.66 2.58 -7.87
N GLY A 192 1.90 2.55 -9.19
CA GLY A 192 3.22 2.79 -9.79
C GLY A 192 3.84 4.13 -9.35
N TRP A 193 3.05 5.20 -9.35
CA TRP A 193 3.45 6.52 -8.89
C TRP A 193 3.91 6.55 -7.42
N ASP A 194 3.30 5.72 -6.55
CA ASP A 194 3.66 5.63 -5.13
C ASP A 194 4.95 4.82 -4.94
N ALA A 195 5.12 3.73 -5.70
CA ALA A 195 6.37 2.98 -5.75
C ALA A 195 7.52 3.86 -6.24
N ALA A 196 7.29 4.70 -7.27
CA ALA A 196 8.26 5.67 -7.76
C ALA A 196 8.59 6.73 -6.70
N GLY A 197 7.59 7.32 -6.05
CA GLY A 197 7.77 8.31 -4.97
C GLY A 197 8.56 7.76 -3.78
N ALA A 198 8.27 6.51 -3.37
CA ALA A 198 9.03 5.82 -2.34
C ALA A 198 10.49 5.54 -2.77
N GLY A 199 10.71 5.20 -4.04
CA GLY A 199 12.04 5.04 -4.63
C GLY A 199 12.85 6.34 -4.60
N TRP A 200 12.25 7.48 -4.98
CA TRP A 200 12.88 8.79 -4.85
C TRP A 200 13.25 9.15 -3.42
N PHE A 201 12.42 8.74 -2.46
CA PHE A 201 12.71 8.95 -1.04
C PHE A 201 13.87 8.07 -0.53
N GLY A 202 14.16 6.95 -1.21
CA GLY A 202 15.27 6.05 -0.91
C GLY A 202 14.90 4.71 -0.28
N TYR A 203 13.63 4.31 -0.33
CA TYR A 203 13.20 2.96 0.06
C TYR A 203 13.69 1.91 -0.94
N THR A 204 13.89 0.68 -0.45
CA THR A 204 13.84 -0.50 -1.32
C THR A 204 12.38 -0.73 -1.69
N THR A 205 12.04 -0.71 -2.99
CA THR A 205 10.65 -0.71 -3.44
C THR A 205 10.26 -1.98 -4.14
N PHE A 206 9.04 -2.46 -3.89
CA PHE A 206 8.40 -3.54 -4.62
C PHE A 206 7.06 -3.06 -5.19
N TRP A 207 6.90 -3.17 -6.52
CA TRP A 207 5.66 -2.80 -7.20
C TRP A 207 4.80 -4.04 -7.47
N ILE A 208 3.63 -4.11 -6.82
CA ILE A 208 2.63 -5.17 -7.09
C ILE A 208 1.79 -4.74 -8.29
N ASN A 209 2.16 -5.20 -9.47
CA ASN A 209 1.49 -4.86 -10.73
C ASN A 209 0.42 -5.89 -11.10
N ARG A 210 -0.69 -5.91 -10.38
CA ARG A 210 -1.79 -6.85 -10.61
C ARG A 210 -2.46 -6.70 -11.98
N ALA A 211 -2.47 -5.47 -12.50
CA ALA A 211 -3.13 -5.12 -13.75
C ALA A 211 -2.25 -5.34 -15.01
N GLY A 212 -0.97 -5.71 -14.84
CA GLY A 212 -0.04 -5.78 -15.98
C GLY A 212 0.17 -4.42 -16.66
N ALA A 213 0.05 -3.32 -15.90
CA ALA A 213 0.22 -1.97 -16.42
C ALA A 213 1.66 -1.71 -16.88
N PRO A 214 1.90 -0.81 -17.81
CA PRO A 214 3.25 -0.38 -18.15
C PRO A 214 3.92 0.30 -16.96
N ALA A 215 5.26 0.27 -16.91
CA ALA A 215 6.02 1.00 -15.90
C ALA A 215 5.77 2.51 -16.03
N GLU A 216 5.85 3.21 -14.90
CA GLU A 216 5.79 4.67 -14.91
C GLU A 216 7.05 5.26 -15.54
N GLU A 217 6.89 6.23 -16.42
CA GLU A 217 7.99 6.96 -17.07
C GLU A 217 8.53 8.10 -16.17
N LEU A 218 8.80 7.77 -14.89
CA LEU A 218 9.23 8.72 -13.86
C LEU A 218 10.73 8.66 -13.55
N GLY A 219 11.51 7.93 -14.36
CA GLY A 219 12.97 7.85 -14.23
C GLY A 219 13.45 7.07 -13.00
N VAL A 220 12.57 6.30 -12.35
CA VAL A 220 12.93 5.38 -11.26
C VAL A 220 12.31 4.02 -11.51
N ILE A 221 13.11 2.97 -11.32
CA ILE A 221 12.67 1.59 -11.51
C ILE A 221 12.52 0.97 -10.12
N PRO A 222 11.39 0.31 -9.80
CA PRO A 222 11.25 -0.45 -8.57
C PRO A 222 12.34 -1.53 -8.46
N HIS A 223 12.78 -1.83 -7.25
CA HIS A 223 13.81 -2.87 -6.99
C HIS A 223 13.27 -4.27 -7.25
N GLY A 224 11.95 -4.46 -7.16
CA GLY A 224 11.23 -5.66 -7.54
C GLY A 224 9.85 -5.34 -8.08
N THR A 225 9.34 -6.24 -8.93
CA THR A 225 7.98 -6.16 -9.51
C THR A 225 7.40 -7.56 -9.59
N GLY A 226 6.11 -7.70 -9.31
CA GLY A 226 5.39 -8.96 -9.43
C GLY A 226 3.89 -8.75 -9.55
N GLY A 227 3.15 -9.80 -9.90
CA GLY A 227 1.70 -9.78 -10.09
C GLY A 227 0.89 -9.86 -8.80
N GLY A 228 1.52 -10.16 -7.66
CA GLY A 228 0.81 -10.35 -6.40
C GLY A 228 1.71 -10.42 -5.17
N MET A 229 1.11 -10.74 -4.03
CA MET A 229 1.81 -10.81 -2.75
C MET A 229 2.76 -12.02 -2.65
N ALA A 230 2.54 -13.07 -3.44
CA ALA A 230 3.46 -14.23 -3.49
C ALA A 230 4.83 -13.82 -4.05
N ASP A 231 4.83 -13.02 -5.13
CA ASP A 231 6.08 -12.52 -5.73
C ASP A 231 6.84 -11.59 -4.78
N LEU A 232 6.11 -10.83 -3.94
CA LEU A 232 6.72 -10.05 -2.87
C LEU A 232 7.43 -10.94 -1.85
N LEU A 233 6.81 -12.05 -1.46
CA LEU A 233 7.42 -12.99 -0.50
C LEU A 233 8.71 -13.55 -1.06
N ASP A 234 8.71 -14.01 -2.32
CA ASP A 234 9.89 -14.50 -3.02
C ASP A 234 10.98 -13.41 -3.12
N PHE A 235 10.59 -12.16 -3.41
CA PHE A 235 11.51 -11.04 -3.43
C PHE A 235 12.19 -10.83 -2.07
N ILE A 236 11.43 -10.85 -0.97
CA ILE A 236 11.96 -10.66 0.39
C ILE A 236 12.87 -11.84 0.79
N GLU A 237 12.48 -13.08 0.47
CA GLU A 237 13.30 -14.27 0.73
C GLU A 237 14.63 -14.21 -0.03
N ASN A 238 14.65 -13.68 -1.24
CA ASN A 238 15.86 -13.51 -2.05
C ASN A 238 16.75 -12.33 -1.59
N LEU A 239 16.24 -11.38 -0.81
CA LEU A 239 17.08 -10.38 -0.13
C LEU A 239 17.85 -10.99 1.05
N ALA A 240 17.38 -12.12 1.59
CA ALA A 240 18.04 -12.82 2.67
C ALA A 240 19.35 -13.49 2.16
N PRO A 241 20.46 -13.43 2.90
CA PRO A 241 21.60 -14.27 2.60
C PRO A 241 21.18 -15.75 2.74
N PRO A 242 21.71 -16.67 1.88
CA PRO A 242 21.38 -18.08 1.98
C PRO A 242 21.67 -18.59 3.38
N ASP A 243 20.72 -19.32 3.96
CA ASP A 243 20.83 -19.92 5.29
C ASP A 243 22.08 -20.82 5.35
N LYS A 244 23.08 -20.38 6.12
CA LYS A 244 24.25 -21.19 6.41
C LYS A 244 23.94 -22.19 7.53
N SER A 245 22.87 -22.98 7.39
CA SER A 245 22.70 -24.16 8.26
C SER A 245 23.86 -25.13 8.00
N PRO A 246 24.69 -25.46 8.99
CA PRO A 246 25.76 -26.42 8.79
C PRO A 246 25.14 -27.77 8.44
N GLY A 247 25.44 -28.26 7.23
CA GLY A 247 24.99 -29.55 6.75
C GLY A 247 25.22 -30.60 7.83
N ARG A 248 24.18 -31.33 8.20
CA ARG A 248 24.28 -32.53 9.03
C ARG A 248 25.31 -33.45 8.37
N SER A 249 26.47 -33.51 8.99
CA SER A 249 27.48 -34.51 8.64
C SER A 249 26.81 -35.89 8.76
N ARG A 250 26.61 -36.55 7.63
CA ARG A 250 26.23 -37.97 7.60
C ARG A 250 27.42 -38.73 8.20
N HIS A 251 27.26 -39.16 9.43
CA HIS A 251 28.12 -40.21 9.99
C HIS A 251 27.83 -41.48 9.17
N SER A 252 28.78 -41.89 8.37
CA SER A 252 28.80 -43.24 7.83
C SER A 252 29.23 -44.18 8.97
N PRO A 253 28.46 -45.21 9.26
CA PRO A 253 28.96 -46.26 10.15
C PRO A 253 29.96 -47.10 9.35
N GLY A 254 31.22 -47.00 9.70
CA GLY A 254 32.26 -47.97 9.28
C GLY A 254 31.99 -49.30 9.95
N GLY A 255 31.84 -50.32 9.13
CA GLY A 255 31.95 -51.70 9.52
C GLY A 255 33.38 -52.22 9.33
#